data_290cc6a05fdcf32d90c7868106437d28
#
_entry.id   290cc6a05fdcf32d90c7868106437d28
#
_cell.length_a   1.000
_cell.length_b   1.000
_cell.length_c   1.000
_cell.angle_alpha   90.00
_cell.angle_beta   90.00
_cell.angle_gamma   90.00
#
_symmetry.space_group_name_H-M   'P 1'
#
loop_
_entity.id
_entity.type
_entity.pdbx_description
1 polymer ?
#
loop_
_entity_poly.entity_id
_entity_poly.type
_entity_poly.pdbx_seq_one_letter_code
_entity_poly.pdbx_strand_id
1 'polypeptide(L)'
;MQRVISRDPFAARPAKRSGFWARQFADISTEKQDRFDVVFGIVLPVICLVLDPIVFQGGFFGERPLLARFQLFAYLFCGLQIGIFLCWRTLARHLAPAAGLIGGILLAGALFSIVVGVLILPLTLFGLIILIGIVGFTPFVTAFVYLRTGIRALRAQQRNALFESRFLLAVMAGFLSAAMPILISYKVSTTISAAMDQILYGNPQEARLAVNRLKWLHVPSTQLELIVLAYSRETNSGKKEVLKRYYKELTGEDIDHELFTLND
;
A
#
# COMPACT_ATOMS: atom_id res chain seq x y z
N MET A 1 -66.05 4.95 -33.29
CA MET A 1 -64.62 5.30 -33.19
C MET A 1 -64.06 4.72 -31.90
N GLN A 2 -63.48 3.50 -31.95
CA GLN A 2 -62.81 2.87 -30.78
C GLN A 2 -61.37 3.31 -30.77
N ARG A 3 -60.92 4.00 -29.68
CA ARG A 3 -59.51 4.31 -29.44
C ARG A 3 -58.79 3.01 -29.06
N VAL A 4 -57.97 2.53 -29.98
CA VAL A 4 -56.98 1.49 -29.68
C VAL A 4 -55.91 2.11 -28.79
N ILE A 5 -55.94 1.79 -27.50
CA ILE A 5 -54.86 2.15 -26.55
C ILE A 5 -53.70 1.19 -26.86
N SER A 6 -52.73 1.65 -27.64
CA SER A 6 -51.45 0.97 -27.82
C SER A 6 -50.78 0.87 -26.45
N ARG A 7 -50.79 -0.31 -25.85
CA ARG A 7 -49.94 -0.62 -24.69
C ARG A 7 -48.51 -0.70 -25.21
N ASP A 8 -47.74 0.29 -24.88
CA ASP A 8 -46.30 0.35 -25.13
C ASP A 8 -45.63 -0.89 -24.49
N PRO A 9 -45.08 -1.84 -25.30
CA PRO A 9 -44.47 -3.06 -24.79
C PRO A 9 -43.16 -2.78 -24.02
N PHE A 10 -42.67 -1.53 -24.05
CA PHE A 10 -41.50 -1.06 -23.34
C PHE A 10 -41.83 -0.27 -22.07
N ALA A 11 -43.11 -0.23 -21.64
CA ALA A 11 -43.43 0.31 -20.32
C ALA A 11 -42.60 -0.46 -19.27
N ALA A 12 -41.58 0.20 -18.73
CA ALA A 12 -40.62 -0.36 -17.83
C ALA A 12 -41.34 -1.10 -16.70
N ARG A 13 -41.16 -2.41 -16.64
CA ARG A 13 -41.60 -3.19 -15.46
C ARG A 13 -41.07 -2.50 -14.23
N PRO A 14 -41.90 -2.24 -13.19
CA PRO A 14 -41.42 -1.60 -11.96
C PRO A 14 -40.21 -2.39 -11.49
N ALA A 15 -39.06 -1.73 -11.39
CA ALA A 15 -37.81 -2.32 -11.01
C ALA A 15 -38.02 -3.06 -9.69
N LYS A 16 -37.97 -4.40 -9.73
CA LYS A 16 -38.00 -5.26 -8.56
C LYS A 16 -37.08 -4.61 -7.54
N ARG A 17 -37.58 -4.25 -6.33
CA ARG A 17 -36.77 -3.60 -5.29
C ARG A 17 -35.47 -4.38 -5.14
N SER A 18 -34.43 -3.90 -5.78
CA SER A 18 -33.12 -4.54 -5.71
C SER A 18 -32.66 -4.49 -4.28
N GLY A 19 -32.27 -5.63 -3.70
CA GLY A 19 -31.78 -5.70 -2.33
C GLY A 19 -30.60 -4.75 -2.13
N PHE A 20 -30.30 -4.40 -0.89
CA PHE A 20 -29.19 -3.51 -0.52
C PHE A 20 -27.91 -3.84 -1.29
N TRP A 21 -27.52 -5.12 -1.31
CA TRP A 21 -26.30 -5.59 -2.00
C TRP A 21 -26.35 -5.36 -3.50
N ALA A 22 -27.49 -5.61 -4.16
CA ALA A 22 -27.61 -5.36 -5.60
C ALA A 22 -27.43 -3.88 -5.96
N ARG A 23 -27.85 -2.96 -5.07
CA ARG A 23 -27.60 -1.52 -5.26
C ARG A 23 -26.14 -1.13 -5.05
N GLN A 24 -25.43 -1.78 -4.12
CA GLN A 24 -24.00 -1.49 -3.89
C GLN A 24 -23.14 -1.85 -5.11
N PHE A 25 -23.51 -2.89 -5.83
CA PHE A 25 -22.77 -3.36 -7.02
C PHE A 25 -23.42 -2.93 -8.34
N ALA A 26 -24.36 -1.98 -8.32
CA ALA A 26 -24.93 -1.41 -9.53
C ALA A 26 -23.88 -0.62 -10.34
N ASP A 27 -24.04 -0.59 -11.66
CA ASP A 27 -23.10 0.07 -12.57
C ASP A 27 -23.06 1.59 -12.36
N ILE A 28 -24.15 2.18 -11.85
CA ILE A 28 -24.27 3.62 -11.58
C ILE A 28 -24.04 3.86 -10.08
N SER A 29 -23.06 4.66 -9.78
CA SER A 29 -22.73 5.11 -8.42
C SER A 29 -23.59 6.33 -8.07
N THR A 30 -24.11 6.37 -6.84
CA THR A 30 -24.74 7.58 -6.32
C THR A 30 -23.68 8.54 -5.79
N GLU A 31 -23.96 9.86 -5.75
CA GLU A 31 -23.01 10.85 -5.24
C GLU A 31 -22.51 10.53 -3.82
N LYS A 32 -23.41 10.01 -2.96
CA LYS A 32 -23.04 9.57 -1.59
C LYS A 32 -22.07 8.39 -1.61
N GLN A 33 -22.26 7.42 -2.53
CA GLN A 33 -21.33 6.30 -2.70
C GLN A 33 -19.99 6.79 -3.22
N ASP A 34 -20.00 7.77 -4.09
CA ASP A 34 -18.78 8.35 -4.65
C ASP A 34 -17.94 9.05 -3.59
N ARG A 35 -18.56 9.83 -2.72
CA ARG A 35 -17.86 10.46 -1.58
C ARG A 35 -17.30 9.41 -0.64
N PHE A 36 -18.10 8.40 -0.31
CA PHE A 36 -17.65 7.28 0.53
C PHE A 36 -16.46 6.55 -0.09
N ASP A 37 -16.51 6.26 -1.39
CA ASP A 37 -15.43 5.57 -2.10
C ASP A 37 -14.13 6.38 -2.10
N VAL A 38 -14.20 7.70 -2.26
CA VAL A 38 -13.02 8.58 -2.19
C VAL A 38 -12.43 8.61 -0.78
N VAL A 39 -13.28 8.77 0.23
CA VAL A 39 -12.80 8.83 1.62
C VAL A 39 -12.10 7.53 2.02
N PHE A 40 -12.73 6.38 1.79
CA PHE A 40 -12.21 5.08 2.25
C PHE A 40 -11.25 4.41 1.25
N GLY A 41 -11.28 4.78 -0.02
CA GLY A 41 -10.37 4.24 -1.04
C GLY A 41 -9.09 5.05 -1.21
N ILE A 42 -9.08 6.32 -0.82
CA ILE A 42 -7.94 7.23 -1.02
C ILE A 42 -7.54 7.93 0.27
N VAL A 43 -8.45 8.78 0.83
CA VAL A 43 -8.08 9.72 1.89
C VAL A 43 -7.62 8.98 3.13
N LEU A 44 -8.38 8.01 3.58
CA LEU A 44 -8.09 7.28 4.81
C LEU A 44 -6.84 6.38 4.70
N PRO A 45 -6.62 5.61 3.61
CA PRO A 45 -5.34 4.92 3.40
C PRO A 45 -4.13 5.84 3.39
N VAL A 46 -4.23 7.02 2.76
CA VAL A 46 -3.15 8.02 2.77
C VAL A 46 -2.90 8.54 4.19
N ILE A 47 -3.96 8.89 4.92
CA ILE A 47 -3.84 9.33 6.32
C ILE A 47 -3.17 8.24 7.16
N CYS A 48 -3.58 6.98 7.04
CA CYS A 48 -2.96 5.88 7.77
C CYS A 48 -1.46 5.73 7.46
N LEU A 49 -1.06 5.85 6.19
CA LEU A 49 0.35 5.78 5.78
C LEU A 49 1.18 6.94 6.33
N VAL A 50 0.60 8.15 6.42
CA VAL A 50 1.28 9.33 6.95
C VAL A 50 1.36 9.29 8.48
N LEU A 51 0.30 8.82 9.13
CA LEU A 51 0.25 8.74 10.59
C LEU A 51 1.11 7.60 11.16
N ASP A 52 1.32 6.51 10.42
CA ASP A 52 2.11 5.37 10.89
C ASP A 52 3.50 5.80 11.42
N PRO A 53 4.35 6.49 10.65
CA PRO A 53 5.63 6.96 11.18
C PRO A 53 5.49 7.99 12.31
N ILE A 54 4.49 8.88 12.26
CA ILE A 54 4.31 9.92 13.28
C ILE A 54 3.91 9.30 14.63
N VAL A 55 2.96 8.37 14.62
CA VAL A 55 2.42 7.76 15.83
C VAL A 55 3.40 6.76 16.45
N PHE A 56 4.09 5.97 15.63
CA PHE A 56 4.97 4.90 16.09
C PHE A 56 6.44 5.33 16.25
N GLN A 57 6.92 6.36 15.52
CA GLN A 57 8.23 6.96 15.77
C GLN A 57 8.22 7.96 16.93
N GLY A 58 7.04 8.49 17.28
CA GLY A 58 6.88 9.47 18.36
C GLY A 58 6.81 8.90 19.79
N GLY A 59 7.10 7.63 20.00
CA GLY A 59 7.22 7.05 21.35
C GLY A 59 5.90 6.68 22.05
N PHE A 60 4.73 6.79 21.40
CA PHE A 60 3.46 6.47 22.05
C PHE A 60 3.24 4.95 22.21
N PHE A 61 3.74 4.12 21.30
CA PHE A 61 3.60 2.65 21.31
C PHE A 61 4.91 1.88 21.10
N GLY A 62 6.06 2.55 21.15
CA GLY A 62 7.35 1.92 20.96
C GLY A 62 8.23 2.65 19.95
N GLU A 63 9.50 2.32 19.95
CA GLU A 63 10.53 3.02 19.20
C GLU A 63 10.53 2.72 17.69
N ARG A 64 9.63 1.87 17.20
CA ARG A 64 9.64 1.42 15.79
C ARG A 64 8.26 1.41 15.16
N PRO A 65 8.10 1.99 13.96
CA PRO A 65 6.84 1.89 13.19
C PRO A 65 6.46 0.43 12.96
N LEU A 66 5.18 0.10 13.10
CA LEU A 66 4.65 -1.25 12.82
C LEU A 66 5.07 -1.77 11.44
N LEU A 67 5.11 -0.88 10.46
CA LEU A 67 5.45 -1.17 9.07
C LEU A 67 6.93 -0.91 8.76
N ALA A 68 7.82 -0.65 9.74
CA ALA A 68 9.21 -0.26 9.48
C ALA A 68 9.94 -1.20 8.49
N ARG A 69 9.74 -2.53 8.63
CA ARG A 69 10.33 -3.53 7.73
C ARG A 69 9.62 -3.62 6.37
N PHE A 70 8.37 -3.19 6.29
CA PHE A 70 7.50 -3.30 5.11
C PHE A 70 7.09 -1.93 4.57
N GLN A 71 7.66 -0.85 5.10
CA GLN A 71 7.25 0.52 4.79
C GLN A 71 7.30 0.80 3.29
N LEU A 72 8.41 0.47 2.63
CA LEU A 72 8.54 0.63 1.18
C LEU A 72 7.47 -0.16 0.43
N PHE A 73 7.23 -1.41 0.82
CA PHE A 73 6.19 -2.24 0.23
C PHE A 73 4.80 -1.61 0.45
N ALA A 74 4.50 -1.14 1.66
CA ALA A 74 3.23 -0.52 1.97
C ALA A 74 2.98 0.73 1.12
N TYR A 75 3.98 1.62 1.00
CA TYR A 75 3.87 2.82 0.14
C TYR A 75 3.68 2.47 -1.33
N LEU A 76 4.48 1.56 -1.88
CA LEU A 76 4.38 1.14 -3.27
C LEU A 76 3.05 0.46 -3.56
N PHE A 77 2.61 -0.44 -2.67
CA PHE A 77 1.36 -1.17 -2.84
C PHE A 77 0.15 -0.25 -2.73
N CYS A 78 0.06 0.57 -1.68
CA CYS A 78 -1.03 1.53 -1.52
C CYS A 78 -1.02 2.58 -2.64
N GLY A 79 0.15 3.07 -3.05
CA GLY A 79 0.28 3.98 -4.18
C GLY A 79 -0.24 3.37 -5.48
N LEU A 80 0.09 2.10 -5.76
CA LEU A 80 -0.44 1.37 -6.90
C LEU A 80 -1.98 1.26 -6.82
N GLN A 81 -2.52 0.86 -5.68
CA GLN A 81 -3.97 0.68 -5.51
C GLN A 81 -4.73 1.99 -5.65
N ILE A 82 -4.25 3.05 -5.00
CA ILE A 82 -4.85 4.39 -5.08
C ILE A 82 -4.75 4.92 -6.51
N GLY A 83 -3.60 4.77 -7.16
CA GLY A 83 -3.39 5.20 -8.53
C GLY A 83 -4.35 4.51 -9.50
N ILE A 84 -4.48 3.19 -9.41
CA ILE A 84 -5.40 2.40 -10.25
C ILE A 84 -6.87 2.74 -9.95
N PHE A 85 -7.22 2.93 -8.69
CA PHE A 85 -8.57 3.34 -8.29
C PHE A 85 -8.93 4.70 -8.89
N LEU A 86 -8.03 5.69 -8.79
CA LEU A 86 -8.19 7.02 -9.37
C LEU A 86 -8.30 6.95 -10.90
N CYS A 87 -7.37 6.26 -11.57
CA CYS A 87 -7.38 6.10 -13.02
C CYS A 87 -8.69 5.48 -13.50
N TRP A 88 -9.15 4.43 -12.84
CA TRP A 88 -10.43 3.82 -13.21
C TRP A 88 -11.59 4.79 -13.02
N ARG A 89 -11.62 5.50 -11.89
CA ARG A 89 -12.70 6.43 -11.58
C ARG A 89 -12.80 7.60 -12.58
N THR A 90 -11.65 8.15 -12.98
CA THR A 90 -11.60 9.31 -13.88
C THR A 90 -11.67 8.94 -15.36
N LEU A 91 -11.09 7.81 -15.74
CA LEU A 91 -10.88 7.41 -17.13
C LEU A 91 -11.60 6.11 -17.49
N ALA A 92 -12.60 5.67 -16.72
CA ALA A 92 -13.28 4.37 -16.91
C ALA A 92 -13.72 4.10 -18.36
N ARG A 93 -14.22 5.13 -19.06
CA ARG A 93 -14.66 5.01 -20.46
C ARG A 93 -13.52 4.64 -21.41
N HIS A 94 -12.33 5.20 -21.18
CA HIS A 94 -11.14 4.97 -22.01
C HIS A 94 -10.40 3.70 -21.60
N LEU A 95 -10.54 3.29 -20.35
CA LEU A 95 -9.87 2.12 -19.79
C LEU A 95 -10.69 0.83 -19.85
N ALA A 96 -11.88 0.88 -20.47
CA ALA A 96 -12.75 -0.29 -20.61
C ALA A 96 -12.02 -1.53 -21.18
N PRO A 97 -11.14 -1.42 -22.20
CA PRO A 97 -10.37 -2.57 -22.69
C PRO A 97 -9.42 -3.20 -21.64
N ALA A 98 -8.96 -2.40 -20.68
CA ALA A 98 -8.07 -2.84 -19.60
C ALA A 98 -8.84 -3.22 -18.33
N ALA A 99 -10.16 -3.28 -18.37
CA ALA A 99 -11.01 -3.50 -17.20
C ALA A 99 -10.68 -4.80 -16.45
N GLY A 100 -10.31 -5.87 -17.18
CA GLY A 100 -9.86 -7.13 -16.58
C GLY A 100 -8.61 -6.95 -15.72
N LEU A 101 -7.58 -6.29 -16.26
CA LEU A 101 -6.32 -6.01 -15.56
C LEU A 101 -6.56 -5.13 -14.33
N ILE A 102 -7.30 -4.05 -14.49
CA ILE A 102 -7.65 -3.10 -13.42
C ILE A 102 -8.45 -3.81 -12.32
N GLY A 103 -9.45 -4.59 -12.70
CA GLY A 103 -10.24 -5.39 -11.78
C GLY A 103 -9.39 -6.37 -10.98
N GLY A 104 -8.44 -7.04 -11.63
CA GLY A 104 -7.48 -7.95 -10.97
C GLY A 104 -6.61 -7.24 -9.94
N ILE A 105 -6.06 -6.06 -10.26
CA ILE A 105 -5.24 -5.25 -9.34
C ILE A 105 -6.08 -4.81 -8.12
N LEU A 106 -7.30 -4.33 -8.34
CA LEU A 106 -8.20 -3.89 -7.26
C LEU A 106 -8.65 -5.05 -6.36
N LEU A 107 -8.89 -6.24 -6.94
CA LEU A 107 -9.19 -7.44 -6.16
C LEU A 107 -8.00 -7.87 -5.28
N ALA A 108 -6.77 -7.79 -5.80
CA ALA A 108 -5.58 -8.03 -4.99
C ALA A 108 -5.46 -7.02 -3.84
N GLY A 109 -5.76 -5.74 -4.10
CA GLY A 109 -5.80 -4.69 -3.07
C GLY A 109 -6.85 -4.96 -2.00
N ALA A 110 -8.03 -5.44 -2.40
CA ALA A 110 -9.08 -5.81 -1.45
C ALA A 110 -8.62 -6.98 -0.56
N LEU A 111 -8.03 -8.02 -1.13
CA LEU A 111 -7.51 -9.17 -0.38
C LEU A 111 -6.41 -8.74 0.59
N PHE A 112 -5.45 -7.94 0.13
CA PHE A 112 -4.39 -7.42 0.98
C PHE A 112 -4.94 -6.59 2.15
N SER A 113 -5.91 -5.72 1.89
CA SER A 113 -6.55 -4.90 2.93
C SER A 113 -7.28 -5.77 3.97
N ILE A 114 -7.89 -6.89 3.54
CA ILE A 114 -8.49 -7.86 4.48
C ILE A 114 -7.40 -8.50 5.36
N VAL A 115 -6.30 -8.93 4.76
CA VAL A 115 -5.17 -9.54 5.50
C VAL A 115 -4.63 -8.57 6.55
N VAL A 116 -4.38 -7.31 6.16
CA VAL A 116 -3.93 -6.27 7.10
C VAL A 116 -4.98 -6.06 8.21
N GLY A 117 -6.27 -5.96 7.85
CA GLY A 117 -7.35 -5.81 8.83
C GLY A 117 -7.39 -6.96 9.85
N VAL A 118 -7.19 -8.20 9.40
CA VAL A 118 -7.14 -9.37 10.29
C VAL A 118 -5.90 -9.32 11.20
N LEU A 119 -4.74 -8.93 10.67
CA LEU A 119 -3.50 -8.83 11.46
C LEU A 119 -3.59 -7.77 12.57
N ILE A 120 -4.25 -6.64 12.29
CA ILE A 120 -4.40 -5.57 13.29
C ILE A 120 -5.65 -5.73 14.15
N LEU A 121 -6.51 -6.74 13.88
CA LEU A 121 -7.78 -6.95 14.60
C LEU A 121 -7.61 -7.04 16.13
N PRO A 122 -6.62 -7.77 16.68
CA PRO A 122 -6.43 -7.81 18.14
C PRO A 122 -6.17 -6.42 18.73
N LEU A 123 -5.32 -5.62 18.07
CA LEU A 123 -5.04 -4.24 18.49
C LEU A 123 -6.27 -3.34 18.34
N THR A 124 -7.04 -3.54 17.28
CA THR A 124 -8.31 -2.85 17.02
C THR A 124 -9.33 -3.11 18.13
N LEU A 125 -9.51 -4.36 18.53
CA LEU A 125 -10.44 -4.75 19.59
C LEU A 125 -10.02 -4.16 20.94
N PHE A 126 -8.72 -4.20 21.25
CA PHE A 126 -8.19 -3.55 22.45
C PHE A 126 -8.38 -2.03 22.40
N GLY A 127 -8.12 -1.40 21.25
CA GLY A 127 -8.30 0.04 21.04
C GLY A 127 -9.76 0.51 21.08
N LEU A 128 -10.76 -0.39 20.92
CA LEU A 128 -12.18 -0.03 21.06
C LEU A 128 -12.52 0.46 22.47
N ILE A 129 -11.82 0.01 23.49
CA ILE A 129 -12.02 0.44 24.89
C ILE A 129 -11.81 1.96 25.00
N ILE A 130 -10.91 2.52 24.20
CA ILE A 130 -10.55 3.95 24.19
C ILE A 130 -11.06 4.67 22.92
N LEU A 131 -12.03 4.08 22.18
CA LEU A 131 -12.63 4.59 20.96
C LEU A 131 -11.68 4.73 19.75
N ILE A 132 -10.37 4.62 19.93
CA ILE A 132 -9.35 4.68 18.86
C ILE A 132 -9.45 3.46 17.94
N GLY A 133 -9.89 2.31 18.47
CA GLY A 133 -10.04 1.07 17.71
C GLY A 133 -11.01 1.16 16.51
N ILE A 134 -11.90 2.16 16.47
CA ILE A 134 -12.79 2.37 15.31
C ILE A 134 -11.98 2.57 14.03
N VAL A 135 -10.85 3.26 14.11
CA VAL A 135 -9.93 3.49 12.97
C VAL A 135 -9.35 2.17 12.46
N GLY A 136 -9.15 1.19 13.34
CA GLY A 136 -8.62 -0.13 12.97
C GLY A 136 -9.55 -0.96 12.07
N PHE A 137 -10.83 -0.60 11.92
CA PHE A 137 -11.72 -1.22 10.93
C PHE A 137 -11.56 -0.65 9.52
N THR A 138 -10.79 0.42 9.35
CA THR A 138 -10.54 1.07 8.05
C THR A 138 -10.11 0.08 6.97
N PRO A 139 -9.19 -0.86 7.18
CA PRO A 139 -8.76 -1.79 6.13
C PRO A 139 -9.92 -2.64 5.58
N PHE A 140 -10.89 -3.04 6.42
CA PHE A 140 -12.06 -3.79 5.97
C PHE A 140 -12.98 -2.93 5.09
N VAL A 141 -13.17 -1.66 5.44
CA VAL A 141 -13.96 -0.73 4.64
C VAL A 141 -13.25 -0.41 3.32
N THR A 142 -11.94 -0.20 3.35
CA THR A 142 -11.11 -0.02 2.15
C THR A 142 -11.17 -1.27 1.25
N ALA A 143 -11.08 -2.47 1.84
CA ALA A 143 -11.26 -3.73 1.10
C ALA A 143 -12.60 -3.80 0.39
N PHE A 144 -13.69 -3.41 1.06
CA PHE A 144 -15.01 -3.36 0.46
C PHE A 144 -15.10 -2.37 -0.71
N VAL A 145 -14.49 -1.19 -0.59
CA VAL A 145 -14.43 -0.18 -1.65
C VAL A 145 -13.67 -0.71 -2.87
N TYR A 146 -12.51 -1.32 -2.67
CA TYR A 146 -11.71 -1.90 -3.75
C TYR A 146 -12.40 -3.10 -4.39
N LEU A 147 -13.00 -3.99 -3.60
CA LEU A 147 -13.79 -5.12 -4.09
C LEU A 147 -14.95 -4.64 -4.95
N ARG A 148 -15.72 -3.67 -4.46
CA ARG A 148 -16.86 -3.09 -5.18
C ARG A 148 -16.41 -2.46 -6.51
N THR A 149 -15.35 -1.67 -6.48
CA THR A 149 -14.82 -1.00 -7.66
C THR A 149 -14.23 -2.01 -8.65
N GLY A 150 -13.51 -3.01 -8.17
CA GLY A 150 -13.00 -4.11 -8.98
C GLY A 150 -14.11 -4.88 -9.69
N ILE A 151 -15.17 -5.26 -8.97
CA ILE A 151 -16.34 -5.94 -9.57
C ILE A 151 -17.03 -5.05 -10.61
N ARG A 152 -17.14 -3.73 -10.35
CA ARG A 152 -17.70 -2.80 -11.35
C ARG A 152 -16.81 -2.72 -12.60
N ALA A 153 -15.48 -2.68 -12.42
CA ALA A 153 -14.55 -2.71 -13.55
C ALA A 153 -14.71 -3.99 -14.36
N LEU A 154 -14.83 -5.15 -13.72
CA LEU A 154 -15.05 -6.41 -14.41
C LEU A 154 -16.38 -6.45 -15.16
N ARG A 155 -17.45 -5.88 -14.61
CA ARG A 155 -18.76 -5.82 -15.26
C ARG A 155 -18.84 -4.82 -16.41
N ALA A 156 -18.03 -3.77 -16.40
CA ALA A 156 -17.97 -2.79 -17.47
C ALA A 156 -17.48 -3.39 -18.80
N GLN A 157 -16.73 -4.46 -18.74
CA GLN A 157 -16.39 -5.27 -19.90
C GLN A 157 -17.56 -6.20 -20.19
N GLN A 158 -18.19 -6.06 -21.32
CA GLN A 158 -19.43 -6.70 -21.79
C GLN A 158 -19.75 -8.06 -21.14
N ARG A 159 -21.02 -8.25 -20.75
CA ARG A 159 -21.53 -9.45 -20.04
C ARG A 159 -21.14 -10.80 -20.65
N ASN A 160 -20.78 -10.85 -21.92
CA ASN A 160 -20.41 -12.07 -22.64
C ASN A 160 -18.92 -12.41 -22.56
N ALA A 161 -18.06 -11.45 -22.18
CA ALA A 161 -16.62 -11.63 -22.16
C ALA A 161 -16.06 -12.16 -20.82
N LEU A 162 -16.89 -12.26 -19.77
CA LEU A 162 -16.45 -12.67 -18.44
C LEU A 162 -15.84 -14.09 -18.38
N PHE A 163 -16.19 -14.95 -19.34
CA PHE A 163 -15.70 -16.33 -19.44
C PHE A 163 -14.71 -16.54 -20.58
N GLU A 164 -14.35 -15.50 -21.32
CA GLU A 164 -13.29 -15.63 -22.31
C GLU A 164 -11.93 -15.83 -21.62
N SER A 165 -11.14 -16.77 -22.12
CA SER A 165 -9.82 -17.08 -21.58
C SER A 165 -8.89 -15.86 -21.54
N ARG A 166 -8.98 -14.97 -22.53
CA ARG A 166 -8.22 -13.72 -22.59
C ARG A 166 -8.59 -12.76 -21.46
N PHE A 167 -9.85 -12.69 -21.08
CA PHE A 167 -10.31 -11.86 -19.98
C PHE A 167 -9.82 -12.41 -18.64
N LEU A 168 -9.94 -13.72 -18.42
CA LEU A 168 -9.41 -14.38 -17.22
C LEU A 168 -7.91 -14.20 -17.10
N LEU A 169 -7.16 -14.33 -18.20
CA LEU A 169 -5.73 -14.04 -18.23
C LEU A 169 -5.42 -12.58 -17.85
N ALA A 170 -6.20 -11.61 -18.33
CA ALA A 170 -6.03 -10.21 -17.97
C ALA A 170 -6.29 -9.97 -16.47
N VAL A 171 -7.31 -10.61 -15.89
CA VAL A 171 -7.59 -10.55 -14.45
C VAL A 171 -6.45 -11.17 -13.65
N MET A 172 -5.96 -12.35 -14.04
CA MET A 172 -4.83 -13.01 -13.40
C MET A 172 -3.56 -12.18 -13.52
N ALA A 173 -3.26 -11.61 -14.68
CA ALA A 173 -2.12 -10.74 -14.89
C ALA A 173 -2.22 -9.48 -14.00
N GLY A 174 -3.41 -8.88 -13.88
CA GLY A 174 -3.66 -7.77 -12.98
C GLY A 174 -3.44 -8.13 -11.52
N PHE A 175 -3.95 -9.28 -11.09
CA PHE A 175 -3.75 -9.78 -9.73
C PHE A 175 -2.27 -10.03 -9.44
N LEU A 176 -1.56 -10.67 -10.36
CA LEU A 176 -0.12 -10.94 -10.22
C LEU A 176 0.74 -9.67 -10.29
N SER A 177 0.33 -8.67 -11.08
CA SER A 177 1.05 -7.39 -11.15
C SER A 177 1.06 -6.65 -9.81
N ALA A 178 0.07 -6.90 -8.95
CA ALA A 178 0.05 -6.38 -7.58
C ALA A 178 1.16 -6.99 -6.69
N ALA A 179 1.80 -8.08 -7.13
CA ALA A 179 2.99 -8.62 -6.46
C ALA A 179 4.28 -7.83 -6.77
N MET A 180 4.30 -6.98 -7.81
CA MET A 180 5.49 -6.18 -8.16
C MET A 180 6.02 -5.32 -7.01
N PRO A 181 5.20 -4.62 -6.21
CA PRO A 181 5.67 -3.92 -5.02
C PRO A 181 6.44 -4.83 -4.03
N ILE A 182 5.99 -6.08 -3.87
CA ILE A 182 6.68 -7.07 -3.01
C ILE A 182 8.07 -7.37 -3.56
N LEU A 183 8.17 -7.64 -4.87
CA LEU A 183 9.44 -7.96 -5.53
C LEU A 183 10.42 -6.78 -5.48
N ILE A 184 9.92 -5.56 -5.73
CA ILE A 184 10.73 -4.34 -5.65
C ILE A 184 11.23 -4.13 -4.21
N SER A 185 10.34 -4.21 -3.22
CA SER A 185 10.68 -4.03 -1.81
C SER A 185 11.70 -5.08 -1.34
N TYR A 186 11.50 -6.34 -1.72
CA TYR A 186 12.45 -7.42 -1.44
C TYR A 186 13.83 -7.14 -2.06
N LYS A 187 13.86 -6.75 -3.35
CA LYS A 187 15.12 -6.43 -4.05
C LYS A 187 15.84 -5.25 -3.42
N VAL A 188 15.11 -4.18 -3.06
CA VAL A 188 15.70 -3.02 -2.38
C VAL A 188 16.23 -3.43 -1.02
N SER A 189 15.48 -4.16 -0.21
CA SER A 189 15.90 -4.63 1.12
C SER A 189 17.15 -5.50 1.03
N THR A 190 17.19 -6.47 0.12
CA THR A 190 18.39 -7.31 -0.05
C THR A 190 19.61 -6.51 -0.55
N THR A 191 19.38 -5.50 -1.39
CA THR A 191 20.46 -4.62 -1.86
C THR A 191 21.01 -3.78 -0.72
N ILE A 192 20.15 -3.23 0.14
CA ILE A 192 20.56 -2.47 1.32
C ILE A 192 21.35 -3.37 2.28
N SER A 193 20.84 -4.56 2.62
CA SER A 193 21.54 -5.50 3.51
C SER A 193 22.91 -5.89 2.97
N ALA A 194 23.02 -6.26 1.70
CA ALA A 194 24.29 -6.60 1.09
C ALA A 194 25.28 -5.42 1.07
N ALA A 195 24.80 -4.20 0.84
CA ALA A 195 25.63 -3.00 0.90
C ALA A 195 26.09 -2.68 2.33
N MET A 196 25.23 -2.90 3.33
CA MET A 196 25.58 -2.75 4.75
C MET A 196 26.66 -3.76 5.15
N ASP A 197 26.55 -5.02 4.73
CA ASP A 197 27.58 -6.03 4.98
C ASP A 197 28.93 -5.61 4.37
N GLN A 198 28.92 -5.03 3.17
CA GLN A 198 30.14 -4.49 2.53
C GLN A 198 30.73 -3.31 3.28
N ILE A 199 29.91 -2.44 3.89
CA ILE A 199 30.36 -1.31 4.73
C ILE A 199 31.01 -1.80 6.02
N LEU A 200 30.42 -2.81 6.64
CA LEU A 200 30.85 -3.30 7.95
C LEU A 200 32.04 -4.26 7.87
N TYR A 201 32.07 -5.12 6.85
CA TYR A 201 32.99 -6.25 6.77
C TYR A 201 33.82 -6.30 5.48
N GLY A 202 33.47 -5.50 4.48
CA GLY A 202 34.16 -5.47 3.19
C GLY A 202 35.49 -4.73 3.22
N ASN A 203 36.19 -4.78 2.10
CA ASN A 203 37.39 -3.99 1.92
C ASN A 203 37.04 -2.50 1.68
N PRO A 204 37.99 -1.55 1.84
CA PRO A 204 37.71 -0.11 1.73
C PRO A 204 37.11 0.33 0.38
N GLN A 205 37.44 -0.38 -0.71
CA GLN A 205 36.90 -0.07 -2.06
C GLN A 205 35.44 -0.52 -2.17
N GLU A 206 35.13 -1.73 -1.70
CA GLU A 206 33.77 -2.27 -1.67
C GLU A 206 32.85 -1.43 -0.78
N ALA A 207 33.32 -1.07 0.41
CA ALA A 207 32.59 -0.22 1.34
C ALA A 207 32.26 1.14 0.71
N ARG A 208 33.20 1.78 0.02
CA ARG A 208 32.97 3.05 -0.67
C ARG A 208 31.94 2.92 -1.81
N LEU A 209 31.98 1.84 -2.58
CA LEU A 209 31.00 1.57 -3.62
C LEU A 209 29.60 1.32 -3.02
N ALA A 210 29.55 0.62 -1.89
CA ALA A 210 28.31 0.37 -1.15
C ALA A 210 27.69 1.68 -0.64
N VAL A 211 28.46 2.57 -0.01
CA VAL A 211 28.00 3.90 0.42
C VAL A 211 27.42 4.68 -0.77
N ASN A 212 28.12 4.71 -1.91
CA ASN A 212 27.64 5.41 -3.09
C ASN A 212 26.32 4.84 -3.64
N ARG A 213 26.09 3.53 -3.53
CA ARG A 213 24.78 2.90 -3.88
C ARG A 213 23.70 3.30 -2.90
N LEU A 214 24.01 3.31 -1.59
CA LEU A 214 23.04 3.62 -0.55
C LEU A 214 22.60 5.09 -0.53
N LYS A 215 23.41 6.04 -1.00
CA LYS A 215 23.04 7.45 -1.12
C LYS A 215 21.77 7.70 -1.94
N TRP A 216 21.44 6.81 -2.88
CA TRP A 216 20.24 6.89 -3.71
C TRP A 216 19.05 6.11 -3.14
N LEU A 217 19.26 5.39 -2.05
CA LEU A 217 18.24 4.59 -1.40
C LEU A 217 17.97 5.16 -0.01
N HIS A 218 16.70 5.20 0.38
CA HIS A 218 16.36 5.51 1.76
C HIS A 218 16.76 4.33 2.65
N VAL A 219 17.84 4.48 3.41
CA VAL A 219 18.32 3.44 4.33
C VAL A 219 17.49 3.51 5.62
N PRO A 220 16.84 2.41 6.03
CA PRO A 220 16.10 2.39 7.28
C PRO A 220 17.00 2.67 8.49
N SER A 221 16.48 3.39 9.50
CA SER A 221 17.21 3.70 10.75
C SER A 221 17.78 2.45 11.41
N THR A 222 17.03 1.34 11.40
CA THR A 222 17.49 0.05 11.94
C THR A 222 18.76 -0.50 11.27
N GLN A 223 19.01 -0.13 10.02
CA GLN A 223 20.25 -0.51 9.33
C GLN A 223 21.39 0.47 9.66
N LEU A 224 21.06 1.76 9.82
CA LEU A 224 22.04 2.78 10.25
C LEU A 224 22.54 2.53 11.67
N GLU A 225 21.66 2.05 12.57
CA GLU A 225 22.03 1.62 13.92
C GLU A 225 23.15 0.56 13.93
N LEU A 226 23.22 -0.30 12.88
CA LEU A 226 24.33 -1.27 12.77
C LEU A 226 25.69 -0.60 12.60
N ILE A 227 25.74 0.55 11.89
CA ILE A 227 26.98 1.33 11.75
C ILE A 227 27.33 1.96 13.10
N VAL A 228 26.34 2.50 13.83
CA VAL A 228 26.53 3.10 15.16
C VAL A 228 27.04 2.03 16.15
N LEU A 229 26.42 0.86 16.13
CA LEU A 229 26.83 -0.27 16.97
C LEU A 229 28.25 -0.76 16.62
N ALA A 230 28.59 -0.86 15.34
CA ALA A 230 29.93 -1.23 14.91
C ALA A 230 30.96 -0.18 15.32
N TYR A 231 30.63 1.11 15.18
CA TYR A 231 31.48 2.23 15.60
C TYR A 231 31.73 2.21 17.14
N SER A 232 30.68 1.95 17.94
CA SER A 232 30.82 1.92 19.40
C SER A 232 31.73 0.78 19.88
N ARG A 233 31.73 -0.36 19.19
CA ARG A 233 32.53 -1.56 19.52
C ARG A 233 33.94 -1.57 18.92
N GLU A 234 34.18 -0.75 17.92
CA GLU A 234 35.48 -0.72 17.23
C GLU A 234 36.56 -0.08 18.12
N THR A 235 37.71 -0.72 18.21
CA THR A 235 38.86 -0.22 19.01
C THR A 235 39.89 0.45 18.09
N ASN A 236 39.90 0.16 16.83
CA ASN A 236 40.84 0.73 15.86
C ASN A 236 40.38 2.14 15.46
N SER A 237 41.17 3.15 15.82
CA SER A 237 40.88 4.56 15.54
C SER A 237 40.67 4.85 14.04
N GLY A 238 41.48 4.21 13.17
CA GLY A 238 41.37 4.39 11.74
C GLY A 238 40.05 3.85 11.16
N LYS A 239 39.58 2.69 11.64
CA LYS A 239 38.27 2.14 11.26
C LYS A 239 37.12 2.95 11.82
N LYS A 240 37.23 3.47 13.07
CA LYS A 240 36.24 4.39 13.62
C LYS A 240 36.04 5.61 12.74
N GLU A 241 37.10 6.25 12.31
CA GLU A 241 37.05 7.44 11.47
C GLU A 241 36.39 7.14 10.11
N VAL A 242 36.62 5.96 9.56
CA VAL A 242 35.98 5.51 8.32
C VAL A 242 34.48 5.30 8.50
N LEU A 243 34.05 4.63 9.56
CA LEU A 243 32.64 4.41 9.90
C LEU A 243 31.91 5.72 10.16
N LYS A 244 32.53 6.65 10.91
CA LYS A 244 32.04 8.00 11.15
C LYS A 244 31.78 8.75 9.84
N ARG A 245 32.75 8.72 8.94
CA ARG A 245 32.61 9.35 7.63
C ARG A 245 31.50 8.72 6.79
N TYR A 246 31.39 7.40 6.76
CA TYR A 246 30.33 6.71 6.01
C TYR A 246 28.94 7.01 6.57
N TYR A 247 28.78 7.05 7.89
CA TYR A 247 27.54 7.44 8.55
C TYR A 247 27.14 8.86 8.13
N LYS A 248 28.07 9.81 8.26
CA LYS A 248 27.84 11.21 7.86
C LYS A 248 27.50 11.34 6.36
N GLU A 249 28.11 10.54 5.50
CA GLU A 249 27.79 10.53 4.05
C GLU A 249 26.39 9.99 3.76
N LEU A 250 25.82 9.11 4.59
CA LEU A 250 24.52 8.51 4.42
C LEU A 250 23.39 9.32 5.06
N THR A 251 23.64 9.93 6.22
CA THR A 251 22.62 10.63 7.01
C THR A 251 22.74 12.15 6.96
N GLY A 252 23.94 12.67 6.70
CA GLY A 252 24.27 14.09 6.84
C GLY A 252 24.63 14.47 8.29
N GLU A 253 24.46 13.56 9.26
CA GLU A 253 24.62 13.80 10.71
C GLU A 253 25.92 13.21 11.23
N ASP A 254 26.37 13.69 12.43
CA ASP A 254 27.55 13.14 13.08
C ASP A 254 27.16 11.98 13.99
N ILE A 255 27.85 10.84 13.84
CA ILE A 255 27.56 9.62 14.61
C ILE A 255 27.75 9.81 16.13
N ASP A 256 28.62 10.72 16.55
CA ASP A 256 28.85 10.98 17.96
C ASP A 256 27.60 11.62 18.64
N HIS A 257 26.82 12.38 17.88
CA HIS A 257 25.55 12.95 18.37
C HIS A 257 24.49 11.85 18.62
N GLU A 258 24.41 10.86 17.72
CA GLU A 258 23.48 9.74 17.85
C GLU A 258 23.81 8.83 19.05
N LEU A 259 25.11 8.66 19.36
CA LEU A 259 25.52 7.88 20.52
C LEU A 259 25.11 8.52 21.85
N PHE A 260 25.01 9.84 21.92
CA PHE A 260 24.50 10.53 23.10
C PHE A 260 23.04 10.29 23.34
N THR A 261 22.25 10.25 22.27
CA THR A 261 20.78 10.03 22.35
C THR A 261 20.40 8.57 22.63
N LEU A 262 21.28 7.60 22.36
CA LEU A 262 21.06 6.19 22.66
C LEU A 262 21.41 5.79 24.09
N ASN A 263 22.16 6.63 24.83
CA ASN A 263 22.58 6.37 26.21
C ASN A 263 21.72 7.09 27.26
N ASP A 264 20.83 7.97 26.85
CA ASP A 264 19.79 8.61 27.65
C ASP A 264 18.44 7.87 27.55
#